data_8743b9e585b5b5b41d90072107a735e2
#
_entry.id   8743b9e585b5b5b41d90072107a735e2
#
_cell.length_a   1.000
_cell.length_b   1.000
_cell.length_c   1.000
_cell.angle_alpha   90.00
_cell.angle_beta   90.00
_cell.angle_gamma   90.00
#
_symmetry.space_group_name_H-M   'P 1'
#
loop_
_entity.id
_entity.type
_entity.pdbx_description
1 polymer ?
#
loop_
_entity_poly.entity_id
_entity_poly.type
_entity_poly.pdbx_seq_one_letter_code
_entity_poly.pdbx_strand_id
1 'polypeptide(L)'
;MLRMGTVVLTVEDIDRAGDFWRAALGYVSRGGASDDWVILDPADKEHWSEPGASIALSVSGYPQQYPPRIHLDLYADDQAAEIERLTSLGARHVDWDHYPPGADWVVLEDTEGNRFCVVDVSAE
;
A
#
# COMPACT_ATOMS: atom_id res chain seq x y z
N MET A 1 21.44 14.81 -7.71
CA MET A 1 19.99 14.87 -7.98
C MET A 1 19.27 13.87 -7.09
N LEU A 2 18.18 14.30 -6.47
CA LEU A 2 17.34 13.41 -5.66
C LEU A 2 16.31 12.70 -6.53
N ARG A 3 15.94 11.49 -6.13
CA ARG A 3 14.85 10.73 -6.76
C ARG A 3 14.11 9.93 -5.69
N MET A 4 12.83 9.66 -5.93
CA MET A 4 12.03 8.85 -5.01
C MET A 4 12.55 7.41 -5.00
N GLY A 5 12.80 6.88 -3.81
CA GLY A 5 13.21 5.49 -3.62
C GLY A 5 12.08 4.64 -3.06
N THR A 6 11.73 4.89 -1.81
CA THR A 6 10.70 4.09 -1.12
C THR A 6 9.77 4.99 -0.32
N VAL A 7 8.56 4.49 -0.09
CA VAL A 7 7.66 4.99 0.96
C VAL A 7 7.68 3.98 2.09
N VAL A 8 7.87 4.44 3.32
CA VAL A 8 7.98 3.56 4.50
C VAL A 8 6.64 3.54 5.23
N LEU A 9 6.09 2.35 5.43
CA LEU A 9 4.88 2.12 6.23
C LEU A 9 5.28 1.48 7.55
N THR A 10 4.75 2.02 8.64
CA THR A 10 4.86 1.38 9.96
C THR A 10 3.83 0.26 10.05
N VAL A 11 4.28 -0.92 10.50
CA VAL A 11 3.44 -2.12 10.62
C VAL A 11 3.69 -2.77 11.98
N GLU A 12 2.74 -3.57 12.45
CA GLU A 12 2.90 -4.36 13.67
C GLU A 12 3.50 -5.72 13.39
N ASP A 13 3.01 -6.39 12.35
CA ASP A 13 3.40 -7.74 11.96
C ASP A 13 3.98 -7.70 10.55
N ILE A 14 5.29 -7.89 10.46
CA ILE A 14 6.01 -7.77 9.19
C ILE A 14 5.62 -8.86 8.18
N ASP A 15 5.34 -10.06 8.67
CA ASP A 15 4.96 -11.17 7.78
C ASP A 15 3.55 -10.96 7.23
N ARG A 16 2.62 -10.60 8.10
CA ARG A 16 1.24 -10.31 7.70
C ARG A 16 1.18 -9.14 6.71
N ALA A 17 1.84 -8.04 7.03
CA ALA A 17 1.89 -6.87 6.15
C ALA A 17 2.59 -7.19 4.83
N GLY A 18 3.69 -7.92 4.88
CA GLY A 18 4.43 -8.33 3.69
C GLY A 18 3.62 -9.22 2.78
N ASP A 19 2.92 -10.22 3.32
CA ASP A 19 2.05 -11.10 2.54
C ASP A 19 0.95 -10.31 1.85
N PHE A 20 0.32 -9.38 2.58
CA PHE A 20 -0.73 -8.52 2.01
C PHE A 20 -0.21 -7.71 0.83
N TRP A 21 0.85 -6.94 1.04
CA TRP A 21 1.34 -6.00 0.03
C TRP A 21 1.99 -6.70 -1.17
N ARG A 22 2.71 -7.83 -0.96
CA ARG A 22 3.22 -8.62 -2.09
C ARG A 22 2.09 -9.14 -2.96
N ALA A 23 1.03 -9.66 -2.35
CA ALA A 23 -0.13 -10.17 -3.10
C ALA A 23 -0.92 -9.03 -3.74
N ALA A 24 -1.13 -7.93 -3.04
CA ALA A 24 -1.89 -6.79 -3.53
C ALA A 24 -1.26 -6.16 -4.78
N LEU A 25 0.06 -5.98 -4.77
CA LEU A 25 0.78 -5.24 -5.82
C LEU A 25 1.57 -6.15 -6.77
N GLY A 26 1.69 -7.46 -6.47
CA GLY A 26 2.58 -8.35 -7.23
C GLY A 26 4.05 -8.04 -7.00
N TYR A 27 4.38 -7.45 -5.85
CA TYR A 27 5.76 -7.07 -5.52
C TYR A 27 6.55 -8.26 -4.98
N VAL A 28 7.87 -8.11 -5.00
CA VAL A 28 8.82 -9.08 -4.48
C VAL A 28 9.66 -8.45 -3.38
N SER A 29 10.10 -9.25 -2.43
CA SER A 29 10.98 -8.77 -1.36
C SER A 29 12.38 -8.55 -1.89
N ARG A 30 12.96 -7.38 -1.58
CA ARG A 30 14.38 -7.11 -1.81
C ARG A 30 15.20 -7.90 -0.77
N GLY A 31 16.39 -8.36 -1.14
CA GLY A 31 17.30 -9.02 -0.22
C GLY A 31 17.68 -8.11 0.97
N GLY A 32 18.09 -8.72 2.07
CA GLY A 32 18.48 -8.00 3.27
C GLY A 32 17.35 -7.75 4.27
N ALA A 33 16.22 -8.43 4.12
CA ALA A 33 15.12 -8.35 5.07
C ALA A 33 15.54 -8.85 6.45
N SER A 34 14.95 -8.26 7.49
CA SER A 34 15.11 -8.68 8.88
C SER A 34 13.73 -8.86 9.53
N ASP A 35 13.71 -9.14 10.84
CA ASP A 35 12.46 -9.33 11.57
C ASP A 35 11.63 -8.03 11.68
N ASP A 36 12.25 -6.87 11.48
CA ASP A 36 11.60 -5.56 11.65
C ASP A 36 11.69 -4.66 10.42
N TRP A 37 12.21 -5.16 9.29
CA TRP A 37 12.38 -4.36 8.08
C TRP A 37 12.38 -5.22 6.82
N VAL A 38 11.62 -4.81 5.81
CA VAL A 38 11.68 -5.38 4.47
C VAL A 38 11.32 -4.31 3.44
N ILE A 39 11.99 -4.33 2.29
CA ILE A 39 11.64 -3.50 1.16
C ILE A 39 10.98 -4.39 0.10
N LEU A 40 9.83 -3.95 -0.40
CA LEU A 40 9.09 -4.60 -1.47
C LEU A 40 9.25 -3.79 -2.75
N ASP A 41 9.72 -4.45 -3.80
CA ASP A 41 9.95 -3.82 -5.11
C ASP A 41 8.99 -4.34 -6.16
N PRO A 42 8.60 -3.51 -7.15
CA PRO A 42 7.98 -4.02 -8.36
C PRO A 42 8.81 -5.16 -8.95
N ALA A 43 8.15 -6.23 -9.42
CA ALA A 43 8.83 -7.45 -9.86
C ALA A 43 9.75 -7.22 -11.08
N ASP A 44 9.46 -6.20 -11.89
CA ASP A 44 10.23 -5.83 -13.08
C ASP A 44 11.36 -4.84 -12.82
N LYS A 45 11.59 -4.46 -11.56
CA LYS A 45 12.66 -3.53 -11.21
C LYS A 45 14.02 -4.22 -11.39
N GLU A 46 14.90 -3.63 -12.20
CA GLU A 46 16.18 -4.23 -12.56
C GLU A 46 17.30 -3.89 -11.57
N HIS A 47 17.21 -2.72 -10.92
CA HIS A 47 18.25 -2.28 -9.99
C HIS A 47 17.60 -1.58 -8.80
N TRP A 48 18.13 -1.85 -7.60
CA TRP A 48 17.54 -1.34 -6.36
C TRP A 48 17.44 0.18 -6.31
N SER A 49 18.33 0.90 -6.98
CA SER A 49 18.37 2.37 -6.92
C SER A 49 17.51 3.05 -7.97
N GLU A 50 16.80 2.29 -8.82
CA GLU A 50 15.88 2.89 -9.76
C GLU A 50 14.76 3.62 -9.01
N PRO A 51 14.35 4.81 -9.49
CA PRO A 51 13.17 5.47 -8.92
C PRO A 51 11.94 4.62 -9.17
N GLY A 52 10.96 4.73 -8.30
CA GLY A 52 9.74 3.97 -8.49
C GLY A 52 8.86 3.92 -7.27
N ALA A 53 8.00 2.91 -7.24
CA ALA A 53 6.95 2.76 -6.24
C ALA A 53 7.25 1.67 -5.22
N SER A 54 8.51 1.50 -4.83
CA SER A 54 8.89 0.55 -3.78
C SER A 54 8.31 0.97 -2.43
N ILE A 55 7.94 -0.01 -1.62
CA ILE A 55 7.39 0.18 -0.29
C ILE A 55 8.29 -0.53 0.71
N ALA A 56 8.70 0.18 1.76
CA ALA A 56 9.38 -0.43 2.89
C ALA A 56 8.39 -0.63 4.03
N LEU A 57 8.48 -1.77 4.69
CA LEU A 57 7.69 -2.09 5.88
C LEU A 57 8.62 -2.08 7.08
N SER A 58 8.24 -1.36 8.12
CA SER A 58 9.07 -1.15 9.31
C SER A 58 8.24 -1.39 10.57
N VAL A 59 8.72 -2.29 11.43
CA VAL A 59 8.14 -2.49 12.76
C VAL A 59 8.75 -1.45 13.69
N SER A 60 8.10 -0.30 13.82
CA SER A 60 8.67 0.87 14.51
C SER A 60 7.91 1.26 15.78
N GLY A 61 6.78 0.63 16.09
CA GLY A 61 5.99 0.89 17.28
C GLY A 61 5.25 2.24 17.28
N TYR A 62 5.25 2.98 16.17
CA TYR A 62 4.51 4.24 16.08
C TYR A 62 3.00 3.96 16.01
N PRO A 63 2.17 4.69 16.80
CA PRO A 63 0.72 4.53 16.74
C PRO A 63 0.15 5.05 15.43
N GLN A 64 -0.99 4.52 15.03
CA GLN A 64 -1.75 5.05 13.90
C GLN A 64 -2.22 6.47 14.19
N GLN A 65 -2.24 7.28 13.16
CA GLN A 65 -2.75 8.64 13.19
C GLN A 65 -3.82 8.80 12.12
N TYR A 66 -5.01 9.23 12.53
CA TYR A 66 -6.13 9.46 11.60
C TYR A 66 -6.61 10.90 11.68
N PRO A 67 -6.87 11.57 10.54
CA PRO A 67 -6.54 11.06 9.21
C PRO A 67 -5.02 10.98 9.01
N PRO A 68 -4.54 10.06 8.19
CA PRO A 68 -3.11 9.96 7.94
C PRO A 68 -2.60 11.19 7.17
N ARG A 69 -1.36 11.57 7.42
CA ARG A 69 -0.76 12.71 6.73
C ARG A 69 -0.19 12.32 5.36
N ILE A 70 0.10 11.03 5.17
CA ILE A 70 0.49 10.45 3.89
C ILE A 70 -0.33 9.18 3.69
N HIS A 71 -0.83 8.97 2.51
CA HIS A 71 -1.47 7.71 2.12
C HIS A 71 -1.09 7.38 0.68
N LEU A 72 -1.32 6.14 0.28
CA LEU A 72 -1.09 5.68 -1.08
C LEU A 72 -2.40 5.75 -1.86
N ASP A 73 -2.33 6.17 -3.12
CA ASP A 73 -3.41 6.00 -4.09
C ASP A 73 -3.01 4.87 -5.03
N LEU A 74 -3.82 3.83 -5.10
CA LEU A 74 -3.62 2.71 -6.02
C LEU A 74 -4.63 2.84 -7.16
N TYR A 75 -4.15 2.81 -8.39
CA TYR A 75 -4.98 2.99 -9.58
C TYR A 75 -5.53 1.65 -10.05
N ALA A 76 -6.82 1.60 -10.32
CA ALA A 76 -7.52 0.39 -10.72
C ALA A 76 -8.31 0.60 -12.01
N ASP A 77 -8.13 -0.30 -12.97
CA ASP A 77 -8.96 -0.34 -14.17
C ASP A 77 -10.34 -0.93 -13.87
N ASP A 78 -10.44 -1.81 -12.89
CA ASP A 78 -11.71 -2.36 -12.39
C ASP A 78 -11.71 -2.21 -10.86
N GLN A 79 -12.18 -1.07 -10.40
CA GLN A 79 -12.14 -0.71 -8.97
C GLN A 79 -12.90 -1.73 -8.11
N ALA A 80 -14.10 -2.12 -8.53
CA ALA A 80 -14.93 -3.04 -7.74
C ALA A 80 -14.25 -4.41 -7.59
N ALA A 81 -13.69 -4.95 -8.65
CA ALA A 81 -13.00 -6.24 -8.62
C ALA A 81 -11.73 -6.16 -7.75
N GLU A 82 -10.99 -5.06 -7.83
CA GLU A 82 -9.79 -4.88 -7.01
C GLU A 82 -10.12 -4.73 -5.54
N ILE A 83 -11.17 -4.01 -5.18
CA ILE A 83 -11.61 -3.90 -3.78
C ILE A 83 -11.99 -5.27 -3.23
N GLU A 84 -12.73 -6.07 -4.00
CA GLU A 84 -13.10 -7.42 -3.59
C GLU A 84 -11.85 -8.29 -3.37
N ARG A 85 -10.90 -8.25 -4.29
CA ARG A 85 -9.64 -8.99 -4.17
C ARG A 85 -8.84 -8.55 -2.95
N LEU A 86 -8.66 -7.24 -2.75
CA LEU A 86 -7.92 -6.69 -1.61
C LEU A 86 -8.58 -7.04 -0.28
N THR A 87 -9.91 -7.01 -0.23
CA THR A 87 -10.66 -7.40 0.97
C THR A 87 -10.43 -8.88 1.30
N SER A 88 -10.38 -9.73 0.28
CA SER A 88 -10.08 -11.16 0.46
C SER A 88 -8.65 -11.41 0.98
N LEU A 89 -7.73 -10.47 0.71
CA LEU A 89 -6.35 -10.52 1.21
C LEU A 89 -6.19 -9.93 2.61
N GLY A 90 -7.23 -9.30 3.16
CA GLY A 90 -7.22 -8.77 4.51
C GLY A 90 -7.43 -7.27 4.64
N ALA A 91 -7.61 -6.55 3.55
CA ALA A 91 -7.98 -5.13 3.62
C ALA A 91 -9.37 -4.95 4.21
N ARG A 92 -9.60 -3.82 4.84
CA ARG A 92 -10.89 -3.47 5.44
C ARG A 92 -11.40 -2.15 4.88
N HIS A 93 -12.73 -2.05 4.73
CA HIS A 93 -13.38 -0.79 4.41
C HIS A 93 -13.23 0.17 5.59
N VAL A 94 -13.01 1.45 5.27
CA VAL A 94 -13.04 2.54 6.24
C VAL A 94 -14.39 3.22 6.14
N ASP A 95 -15.04 3.43 7.29
CA ASP A 95 -16.27 4.23 7.36
C ASP A 95 -15.89 5.71 7.23
N TRP A 96 -15.82 6.18 5.99
CA TRP A 96 -15.35 7.52 5.66
C TRP A 96 -16.50 8.30 5.02
N ASP A 97 -16.89 9.42 5.62
CA ASP A 97 -18.10 10.17 5.27
C ASP A 97 -17.82 11.48 4.53
N HIS A 98 -16.58 11.67 4.07
CA HIS A 98 -16.17 12.92 3.40
C HIS A 98 -16.13 12.83 1.87
N TYR A 99 -16.69 11.77 1.28
CA TYR A 99 -16.70 11.63 -0.17
C TYR A 99 -17.51 12.75 -0.83
N PRO A 100 -16.91 13.51 -1.78
CA PRO A 100 -17.69 14.43 -2.59
C PRO A 100 -18.56 13.67 -3.59
N PRO A 101 -19.60 14.31 -4.14
CA PRO A 101 -20.37 13.68 -5.23
C PRO A 101 -19.45 13.32 -6.40
N GLY A 102 -19.60 12.10 -6.94
CA GLY A 102 -18.81 11.63 -8.07
C GLY A 102 -17.37 11.24 -7.73
N ALA A 103 -17.07 11.00 -6.46
CA ALA A 103 -15.73 10.56 -6.05
C ALA A 103 -15.32 9.29 -6.80
N ASP A 104 -14.08 9.28 -7.32
CA ASP A 104 -13.52 8.15 -8.05
C ASP A 104 -12.61 7.26 -7.20
N TRP A 105 -12.57 7.49 -5.87
CA TRP A 105 -11.75 6.68 -4.97
C TRP A 105 -12.57 6.09 -3.84
N VAL A 106 -12.06 4.99 -3.30
CA VAL A 106 -12.60 4.32 -2.10
C VAL A 106 -11.46 4.17 -1.10
N VAL A 107 -11.73 4.54 0.15
CA VAL A 107 -10.76 4.45 1.25
C VAL A 107 -10.83 3.07 1.88
N LEU A 108 -9.69 2.39 1.92
CA LEU A 108 -9.50 1.12 2.62
C LEU A 108 -8.37 1.27 3.64
N GLU A 109 -8.22 0.26 4.47
CA GLU A 109 -7.01 0.10 5.28
C GLU A 109 -6.40 -1.28 5.05
N ASP A 110 -5.08 -1.36 5.15
CA ASP A 110 -4.35 -2.62 5.06
C ASP A 110 -4.52 -3.45 6.34
N THR A 111 -3.83 -4.57 6.44
CA THR A 111 -3.90 -5.46 7.62
C THR A 111 -3.38 -4.80 8.89
N GLU A 112 -2.64 -3.70 8.77
CA GLU A 112 -2.00 -2.99 9.88
C GLU A 112 -2.70 -1.68 10.24
N GLY A 113 -3.82 -1.37 9.56
CA GLY A 113 -4.55 -0.13 9.78
C GLY A 113 -4.03 1.06 9.00
N ASN A 114 -3.07 0.88 8.10
CA ASN A 114 -2.62 1.95 7.21
C ASN A 114 -3.67 2.20 6.13
N ARG A 115 -4.14 3.44 6.02
CA ARG A 115 -5.14 3.82 5.04
C ARG A 115 -4.52 4.02 3.68
N PHE A 116 -5.24 3.58 2.64
CA PHE A 116 -4.91 3.82 1.25
C PHE A 116 -6.20 3.93 0.44
N CYS A 117 -6.09 4.47 -0.75
CA CYS A 117 -7.24 4.64 -1.63
C CYS A 117 -7.08 3.78 -2.87
N VAL A 118 -8.20 3.24 -3.34
CA VAL A 118 -8.31 2.60 -4.66
C VAL A 118 -9.03 3.59 -5.57
N VAL A 119 -8.34 4.08 -6.59
CA VAL A 119 -8.83 5.12 -7.49
C VAL A 119 -9.25 4.47 -8.79
N ASP A 120 -10.47 4.76 -9.22
CA ASP A 120 -10.99 4.29 -10.51
C ASP A 120 -10.40 5.14 -11.64
N VAL A 121 -9.60 4.51 -12.49
CA VAL A 121 -9.01 5.16 -13.68
C VAL A 121 -9.57 4.60 -14.99
N SER A 122 -10.68 3.87 -14.93
CA SER A 122 -11.25 3.20 -16.10
C SER A 122 -11.74 4.18 -17.17
N ALA A 123 -12.05 5.42 -16.78
CA ALA A 123 -12.51 6.47 -17.68
C ALA A 123 -11.37 7.27 -18.34
N GLU A 124 -10.13 7.01 -17.98
CA GLU A 124 -8.95 7.72 -18.46
C GLU A 124 -8.46 7.31 -19.85
#